data_c24e6fe9651fd125c254ec770cc94e35
#
_entry.id   c24e6fe9651fd125c254ec770cc94e35
#
_cell.length_a   1.000
_cell.length_b   1.000
_cell.length_c   1.000
_cell.angle_alpha   90.00
_cell.angle_beta   90.00
_cell.angle_gamma   90.00
#
_symmetry.space_group_name_H-M   'P 1'
#
loop_
_entity.id
_entity.type
_entity.pdbx_description
1 polymer ?
#
loop_
_entity_poly.entity_id
_entity_poly.type
_entity_poly.pdbx_seq_one_letter_code
_entity_poly.pdbx_strand_id
1 'polypeptide(L)'
;MKEKILEAFDNLGFNLEDNESLGYHFYYEGINFLYMYNEDDEEFLNIAVPGIYDLEDDNKENYEALKEKINSILKYVKAYTLGKGLWLFYERDLLGNEDLEEVIRHMILHLAAALMFARDAIDKIDNGESDNGSDDDNND
;
A
#
# COMPACT_ATOMS: atom_id res chain seq x y z
N MET A 1 -20.37 -0.05 11.10
CA MET A 1 -19.44 -0.73 10.17
C MET A 1 -18.03 -0.81 10.70
N LYS A 2 -17.55 0.24 11.35
CA LYS A 2 -16.20 0.24 11.92
C LYS A 2 -15.98 -0.93 12.88
N GLU A 3 -16.95 -1.18 13.73
CA GLU A 3 -16.83 -2.25 14.72
C GLU A 3 -16.70 -3.62 14.08
N LYS A 4 -17.44 -3.83 12.98
CA LYS A 4 -17.35 -5.09 12.25
C LYS A 4 -16.00 -5.24 11.56
N ILE A 5 -15.44 -4.14 11.07
CA ILE A 5 -14.13 -4.15 10.44
C ILE A 5 -13.06 -4.46 11.48
N LEU A 6 -13.13 -3.81 12.65
CA LEU A 6 -12.17 -4.08 13.72
C LEU A 6 -12.24 -5.52 14.19
N GLU A 7 -13.46 -6.07 14.28
CA GLU A 7 -13.66 -7.46 14.65
C GLU A 7 -13.03 -8.39 13.61
N ALA A 8 -13.19 -8.06 12.34
CA ALA A 8 -12.62 -8.88 11.27
C ALA A 8 -11.09 -8.90 11.34
N PHE A 9 -10.46 -7.76 11.60
CA PHE A 9 -9.02 -7.72 11.81
C PHE A 9 -8.62 -8.59 13.00
N ASP A 10 -9.35 -8.49 14.09
CA ASP A 10 -9.06 -9.28 15.30
C ASP A 10 -9.18 -10.78 15.01
N ASN A 11 -10.23 -11.17 14.29
CA ASN A 11 -10.45 -12.58 13.92
C ASN A 11 -9.32 -13.11 13.02
N LEU A 12 -8.71 -12.25 12.25
CA LEU A 12 -7.57 -12.63 11.40
C LEU A 12 -6.26 -12.69 12.18
N GLY A 13 -6.27 -12.27 13.45
CA GLY A 13 -5.10 -12.34 14.29
C GLY A 13 -4.25 -11.09 14.29
N PHE A 14 -4.73 -9.99 13.74
CA PHE A 14 -3.97 -8.74 13.71
C PHE A 14 -4.19 -7.95 14.99
N ASN A 15 -3.11 -7.42 15.52
CA ASN A 15 -3.15 -6.58 16.70
C ASN A 15 -3.13 -5.12 16.26
N LEU A 16 -4.29 -4.48 16.28
CA LEU A 16 -4.43 -3.09 15.83
C LEU A 16 -4.04 -2.14 16.95
N GLU A 17 -3.18 -1.18 16.64
CA GLU A 17 -2.77 -0.14 17.56
C GLU A 17 -3.29 1.19 17.08
N ASP A 18 -3.99 1.89 17.97
CA ASP A 18 -4.62 3.17 17.63
C ASP A 18 -3.55 4.24 17.37
N ASN A 19 -3.61 4.84 16.20
CA ASN A 19 -2.81 5.99 15.84
C ASN A 19 -3.80 7.13 15.63
N GLU A 20 -4.05 7.88 16.67
CA GLU A 20 -5.17 8.82 16.76
C GLU A 20 -5.36 9.73 15.56
N SER A 21 -4.28 10.08 14.89
CA SER A 21 -4.39 11.04 13.78
C SER A 21 -4.65 10.38 12.43
N LEU A 22 -4.36 9.07 12.29
CA LEU A 22 -4.43 8.42 10.99
C LEU A 22 -5.31 7.18 10.94
N GLY A 23 -5.51 6.52 12.07
CA GLY A 23 -6.29 5.29 12.12
C GLY A 23 -5.64 4.26 13.00
N TYR A 24 -5.55 3.02 12.54
CA TYR A 24 -5.00 1.91 13.31
C TYR A 24 -3.88 1.25 12.53
N HIS A 25 -2.70 1.09 13.16
CA HIS A 25 -1.62 0.41 12.46
C HIS A 25 -1.44 -1.01 13.00
N PHE A 26 -0.90 -1.86 12.14
CA PHE A 26 -0.66 -3.26 12.48
C PHE A 26 0.48 -3.79 11.60
N TYR A 27 1.01 -4.93 11.98
CA TYR A 27 2.13 -5.54 11.27
C TYR A 27 1.73 -6.89 10.70
N TYR A 28 2.23 -7.17 9.52
CA TYR A 28 2.08 -8.47 8.89
C TYR A 28 3.35 -8.76 8.09
N GLU A 29 4.01 -9.87 8.40
CA GLU A 29 5.25 -10.28 7.71
C GLU A 29 6.29 -9.16 7.73
N GLY A 30 6.40 -8.47 8.85
CA GLY A 30 7.36 -7.39 9.00
C GLY A 30 7.00 -6.08 8.31
N ILE A 31 5.84 -6.01 7.67
CA ILE A 31 5.37 -4.81 6.99
C ILE A 31 4.42 -4.05 7.90
N ASN A 32 4.60 -2.74 7.98
CA ASN A 32 3.71 -1.87 8.73
C ASN A 32 2.55 -1.44 7.83
N PHE A 33 1.33 -1.77 8.25
CA PHE A 33 0.10 -1.39 7.56
C PHE A 33 -0.67 -0.39 8.40
N LEU A 34 -1.55 0.34 7.73
CA LEU A 34 -2.43 1.29 8.38
C LEU A 34 -3.86 1.12 7.88
N TYR A 35 -4.80 0.87 8.79
CA TYR A 35 -6.22 0.93 8.47
C TYR A 35 -6.65 2.37 8.70
N MET A 36 -6.92 3.10 7.62
CA MET A 36 -7.26 4.51 7.70
C MET A 36 -8.78 4.65 7.82
N TYR A 37 -9.21 5.09 8.98
CA TYR A 37 -10.64 5.16 9.30
C TYR A 37 -11.16 6.57 9.13
N ASN A 38 -12.34 6.69 8.53
CA ASN A 38 -13.05 7.97 8.38
C ASN A 38 -14.46 7.81 8.93
N GLU A 39 -14.74 8.55 9.99
CA GLU A 39 -16.07 8.48 10.64
C GLU A 39 -17.20 8.91 9.73
N ASP A 40 -16.91 9.76 8.77
CA ASP A 40 -17.92 10.25 7.84
C ASP A 40 -18.15 9.30 6.68
N ASP A 41 -17.37 8.22 6.58
CA ASP A 41 -17.48 7.29 5.46
C ASP A 41 -17.05 5.89 5.93
N GLU A 42 -17.82 5.34 6.85
CA GLU A 42 -17.46 4.05 7.48
C GLU A 42 -17.50 2.86 6.54
N GLU A 43 -18.20 3.01 5.41
CA GLU A 43 -18.32 1.92 4.44
C GLU A 43 -17.24 1.95 3.37
N PHE A 44 -16.32 2.89 3.48
CA PHE A 44 -15.16 2.96 2.59
C PHE A 44 -13.96 2.38 3.32
N LEU A 45 -13.49 1.24 2.86
CA LEU A 45 -12.38 0.55 3.51
C LEU A 45 -11.08 0.95 2.86
N ASN A 46 -10.15 1.47 3.66
CA ASN A 46 -8.87 1.99 3.17
C ASN A 46 -7.75 1.39 4.02
N ILE A 47 -6.89 0.60 3.36
CA ILE A 47 -5.69 0.05 4.02
C ILE A 47 -4.49 0.55 3.24
N ALA A 48 -3.46 0.97 3.97
CA ALA A 48 -2.29 1.60 3.37
C ALA A 48 -0.99 0.99 3.88
N VAL A 49 0.07 1.14 3.09
CA VAL A 49 1.44 0.91 3.53
C VAL A 49 2.11 2.28 3.50
N PRO A 50 2.43 2.83 4.69
CA PRO A 50 2.94 4.20 4.75
C PRO A 50 4.41 4.31 4.36
N GLY A 51 4.72 5.44 3.73
CA GLY A 51 6.10 5.90 3.57
C GLY A 51 7.08 4.93 2.95
N ILE A 52 6.82 4.48 1.71
CA ILE A 52 7.72 3.50 1.07
C ILE A 52 8.90 4.13 0.37
N TYR A 53 8.85 5.43 0.08
CA TYR A 53 9.92 6.13 -0.62
C TYR A 53 9.76 7.62 -0.37
N ASP A 54 10.85 8.27 0.05
CA ASP A 54 10.77 9.68 0.42
C ASP A 54 10.97 10.58 -0.78
N LEU A 55 10.22 11.68 -0.82
CA LEU A 55 10.39 12.72 -1.84
C LEU A 55 11.41 13.73 -1.32
N GLU A 56 12.49 13.92 -2.08
CA GLU A 56 13.55 14.85 -1.74
C GLU A 56 13.84 15.77 -2.90
N ASP A 57 14.61 16.83 -2.66
CA ASP A 57 14.90 17.81 -3.71
C ASP A 57 15.66 17.22 -4.88
N ASP A 58 16.47 16.20 -4.64
CA ASP A 58 17.34 15.63 -5.66
C ASP A 58 16.85 14.31 -6.24
N ASN A 59 15.65 13.85 -5.90
CA ASN A 59 15.12 12.58 -6.40
C ASN A 59 13.77 12.69 -7.09
N LYS A 60 13.33 13.89 -7.43
CA LYS A 60 11.99 14.08 -7.98
C LYS A 60 11.72 13.24 -9.21
N GLU A 61 12.68 13.14 -10.10
CA GLU A 61 12.52 12.37 -11.33
C GLU A 61 12.33 10.88 -11.01
N ASN A 62 13.16 10.35 -10.12
CA ASN A 62 13.06 8.95 -9.72
C ASN A 62 11.75 8.72 -8.96
N TYR A 63 11.34 9.67 -8.15
CA TYR A 63 10.09 9.59 -7.39
C TYR A 63 8.89 9.48 -8.33
N GLU A 64 8.81 10.36 -9.33
CA GLU A 64 7.69 10.35 -10.27
C GLU A 64 7.71 9.09 -11.13
N ALA A 65 8.90 8.62 -11.51
CA ALA A 65 9.03 7.39 -12.29
C ALA A 65 8.52 6.18 -11.50
N LEU A 66 8.85 6.12 -10.22
CA LEU A 66 8.40 5.04 -9.35
C LEU A 66 6.88 5.07 -9.20
N LYS A 67 6.34 6.24 -8.94
CA LYS A 67 4.89 6.41 -8.78
C LYS A 67 4.14 6.00 -10.04
N GLU A 68 4.62 6.45 -11.19
CA GLU A 68 4.01 6.11 -12.48
C GLU A 68 4.07 4.60 -12.72
N LYS A 69 5.19 3.99 -12.42
CA LYS A 69 5.37 2.55 -12.64
C LYS A 69 4.39 1.74 -11.80
N ILE A 70 4.27 2.08 -10.52
CA ILE A 70 3.34 1.38 -9.64
C ILE A 70 1.91 1.53 -10.16
N ASN A 71 1.49 2.77 -10.45
CA ASN A 71 0.11 3.05 -10.82
C ASN A 71 -0.26 2.49 -12.18
N SER A 72 0.70 2.33 -13.09
CA SER A 72 0.41 1.84 -14.43
C SER A 72 0.44 0.33 -14.55
N ILE A 73 1.17 -0.35 -13.67
CA ILE A 73 1.38 -1.80 -13.78
C ILE A 73 0.52 -2.59 -12.81
N LEU A 74 0.40 -2.14 -11.57
CA LEU A 74 -0.28 -2.91 -10.54
C LEU A 74 -1.77 -2.68 -10.55
N LYS A 75 -2.51 -3.74 -10.22
CA LYS A 75 -3.96 -3.67 -10.06
C LYS A 75 -4.31 -3.43 -8.61
N TYR A 76 -5.45 -2.79 -8.37
CA TYR A 76 -6.05 -2.54 -7.06
C TYR A 76 -5.28 -1.54 -6.20
N VAL A 77 -3.97 -1.52 -6.29
CA VAL A 77 -3.13 -0.69 -5.43
C VAL A 77 -2.75 0.57 -6.18
N LYS A 78 -2.87 1.71 -5.50
CA LYS A 78 -2.41 2.97 -6.07
C LYS A 78 -1.35 3.58 -5.17
N ALA A 79 -0.49 4.39 -5.78
CA ALA A 79 0.57 5.08 -5.06
C ALA A 79 0.37 6.57 -5.20
N TYR A 80 0.37 7.29 -4.08
CA TYR A 80 0.37 8.75 -4.15
C TYR A 80 1.06 9.31 -2.92
N THR A 81 1.36 10.59 -2.98
CA THR A 81 2.13 11.28 -1.97
C THR A 81 1.25 11.64 -0.78
N LEU A 82 1.71 11.30 0.42
CA LEU A 82 1.10 11.78 1.64
C LEU A 82 2.23 12.27 2.53
N GLY A 83 2.17 13.55 2.90
CA GLY A 83 3.28 14.18 3.60
C GLY A 83 4.49 14.29 2.68
N LYS A 84 5.61 13.73 3.09
CA LYS A 84 6.86 13.81 2.33
C LYS A 84 7.24 12.51 1.65
N GLY A 85 6.32 11.59 1.54
CA GLY A 85 6.64 10.28 1.00
C GLY A 85 5.55 9.67 0.17
N LEU A 86 5.93 8.62 -0.51
CA LEU A 86 5.02 7.85 -1.33
C LEU A 86 4.41 6.75 -0.48
N TRP A 87 3.10 6.62 -0.56
CA TRP A 87 2.34 5.61 0.18
C TRP A 87 1.63 4.70 -0.81
N LEU A 88 1.38 3.47 -0.41
CA LEU A 88 0.54 2.54 -1.18
C LEU A 88 -0.81 2.45 -0.52
N PHE A 89 -1.86 2.43 -1.34
CA PHE A 89 -3.25 2.39 -0.86
C PHE A 89 -4.03 1.33 -1.61
N TYR A 90 -4.89 0.62 -0.87
CA TYR A 90 -5.93 -0.21 -1.46
C TYR A 90 -7.23 0.26 -0.84
N GLU A 91 -8.11 0.82 -1.66
CA GLU A 91 -9.35 1.42 -1.21
C GLU A 91 -10.53 0.80 -1.94
N ARG A 92 -11.63 0.58 -1.21
CA ARG A 92 -12.84 0.10 -1.85
C ARG A 92 -14.06 0.40 -1.00
N ASP A 93 -15.20 0.53 -1.65
CA ASP A 93 -16.49 0.60 -0.97
C ASP A 93 -16.88 -0.78 -0.48
N LEU A 94 -17.59 -0.80 0.64
CA LEU A 94 -18.21 -2.00 1.14
C LEU A 94 -19.72 -1.91 0.85
N LEU A 95 -20.26 -2.96 0.27
CA LEU A 95 -21.67 -3.00 -0.13
C LEU A 95 -22.57 -3.55 0.98
N GLY A 96 -21.98 -4.14 2.00
CA GLY A 96 -22.72 -4.65 3.14
C GLY A 96 -22.91 -6.15 3.16
N ASN A 97 -22.55 -6.82 2.08
CA ASN A 97 -22.72 -8.26 1.96
C ASN A 97 -21.42 -9.03 1.83
N GLU A 98 -20.29 -8.36 2.01
CA GLU A 98 -18.99 -9.00 1.87
C GLU A 98 -18.62 -9.82 3.09
N ASP A 99 -17.77 -10.82 2.86
CA ASP A 99 -17.03 -11.48 3.92
C ASP A 99 -15.83 -10.58 4.23
N LEU A 100 -15.93 -9.82 5.31
CA LEU A 100 -14.90 -8.81 5.63
C LEU A 100 -13.51 -9.41 5.82
N GLU A 101 -13.45 -10.62 6.41
CA GLU A 101 -12.13 -11.25 6.60
C GLU A 101 -11.48 -11.59 5.26
N GLU A 102 -12.28 -12.07 4.31
CA GLU A 102 -11.76 -12.35 2.97
C GLU A 102 -11.31 -11.07 2.27
N VAL A 103 -12.11 -10.00 2.37
CA VAL A 103 -11.79 -8.73 1.75
C VAL A 103 -10.50 -8.16 2.32
N ILE A 104 -10.39 -8.15 3.65
CA ILE A 104 -9.21 -7.59 4.31
C ILE A 104 -7.97 -8.41 3.95
N ARG A 105 -8.09 -9.75 3.95
CA ARG A 105 -6.97 -10.61 3.57
C ARG A 105 -6.51 -10.32 2.15
N HIS A 106 -7.47 -10.18 1.23
CA HIS A 106 -7.16 -9.86 -0.17
C HIS A 106 -6.41 -8.54 -0.28
N MET A 107 -6.87 -7.53 0.45
CA MET A 107 -6.25 -6.21 0.41
C MET A 107 -4.82 -6.26 0.95
N ILE A 108 -4.61 -6.94 2.06
CA ILE A 108 -3.30 -7.03 2.68
C ILE A 108 -2.32 -7.78 1.78
N LEU A 109 -2.76 -8.89 1.18
CA LEU A 109 -1.89 -9.67 0.30
C LEU A 109 -1.49 -8.89 -0.94
N HIS A 110 -2.42 -8.13 -1.51
CA HIS A 110 -2.10 -7.31 -2.68
C HIS A 110 -1.18 -6.15 -2.34
N LEU A 111 -1.38 -5.54 -1.16
CA LEU A 111 -0.48 -4.48 -0.70
C LEU A 111 0.93 -5.03 -0.42
N ALA A 112 1.01 -6.21 0.18
CA ALA A 112 2.32 -6.83 0.44
C ALA A 112 3.06 -7.12 -0.87
N ALA A 113 2.34 -7.66 -1.85
CA ALA A 113 2.93 -7.92 -3.17
C ALA A 113 3.35 -6.62 -3.85
N ALA A 114 2.52 -5.58 -3.71
CA ALA A 114 2.85 -4.27 -4.28
C ALA A 114 4.10 -3.69 -3.65
N LEU A 115 4.28 -3.88 -2.34
CA LEU A 115 5.48 -3.41 -1.67
C LEU A 115 6.72 -4.12 -2.18
N MET A 116 6.64 -5.43 -2.42
CA MET A 116 7.77 -6.17 -2.98
C MET A 116 8.12 -5.65 -4.37
N PHE A 117 7.09 -5.41 -5.19
CA PHE A 117 7.28 -4.82 -6.51
C PHE A 117 7.95 -3.46 -6.41
N ALA A 118 7.46 -2.62 -5.48
CA ALA A 118 8.00 -1.27 -5.30
C ALA A 118 9.45 -1.31 -4.82
N ARG A 119 9.79 -2.20 -3.89
CA ARG A 119 11.15 -2.32 -3.39
C ARG A 119 12.13 -2.71 -4.51
N ASP A 120 11.71 -3.64 -5.36
CA ASP A 120 12.53 -4.02 -6.51
C ASP A 120 12.72 -2.85 -7.45
N ALA A 121 11.65 -2.10 -7.70
CA ALA A 121 11.73 -0.93 -8.58
C ALA A 121 12.61 0.17 -7.97
N ILE A 122 12.53 0.36 -6.66
CA ILE A 122 13.36 1.35 -5.97
C ILE A 122 14.83 0.99 -6.10
N ASP A 123 15.17 -0.28 -5.90
CA ASP A 123 16.54 -0.73 -6.03
C ASP A 123 17.10 -0.44 -7.43
N LYS A 124 16.29 -0.70 -8.46
CA LYS A 124 16.72 -0.47 -9.83
C LYS A 124 16.88 1.03 -10.13
N ILE A 125 15.94 1.83 -9.67
CA ILE A 125 15.96 3.27 -9.89
C ILE A 125 17.15 3.91 -9.16
N ASP A 126 17.34 3.57 -7.89
CA ASP A 126 18.38 4.17 -7.08
C ASP A 126 19.78 3.72 -7.50
N ASN A 127 19.88 2.54 -8.12
CA ASN A 127 21.13 2.04 -8.62
C ASN A 127 21.39 2.48 -10.07
N GLY A 128 20.51 3.30 -10.62
CA GLY A 128 20.67 3.79 -11.99
C GLY A 128 20.31 2.79 -13.05
N GLU A 129 19.62 1.70 -12.69
CA GLU A 129 19.18 0.69 -13.67
C GLU A 129 17.84 1.07 -14.25
N SER A 130 17.65 0.74 -15.53
CA SER A 130 16.35 1.00 -16.16
C SER A 130 15.60 -0.31 -16.31
N ASP A 131 14.28 -0.20 -16.43
CA ASP A 131 13.42 -1.36 -16.65
C ASP A 131 13.67 -2.00 -18.00
N ASN A 132 14.26 -1.28 -18.90
CA ASN A 132 14.54 -1.76 -20.24
C ASN A 132 15.85 -2.51 -20.32
N GLY A 133 16.63 -2.44 -19.31
CA GLY A 133 17.93 -3.09 -19.26
C GLY A 133 17.79 -4.58 -19.12
N SER A 134 17.45 -4.45 -19.41
CA SER A 134 17.43 -5.29 -19.28
C SER A 134 17.08 -6.32 -19.49
N ASP A 135 16.78 -5.91 -19.91
CA ASP A 135 16.43 -6.65 -20.21
C ASP A 135 16.62 -7.35 -20.58
N ASP A 136 16.75 -6.99 -20.83
CA ASP A 136 16.94 -7.47 -21.24
C ASP A 136 17.30 -8.19 -21.37
N ASP A 137 17.41 -8.05 -21.45
CA ASP A 137 17.75 -8.55 -21.65
C ASP A 137 17.92 -9.30 -21.77
N ASN A 138 17.93 -9.24 -21.89
CA ASN A 138 18.03 -9.79 -22.14
C ASN A 138 18.15 -10.45 -22.47
N ASN A 139 18.19 -10.40 -22.61
CA ASN A 139 18.25 -10.80 -22.99
C ASN A 139 18.43 -11.26 -23.35
N ASP A 140 18.58 -11.20 -23.42
CA ASP A 140 18.72 -11.45 -23.79
C ASP A 140 18.80 -11.91 -24.05
#